data_2f8d6f5da938d5e5e62a18cba8a74109
#
_entry.id   2f8d6f5da938d5e5e62a18cba8a74109
#
_cell.length_a   1.000
_cell.length_b   1.000
_cell.length_c   1.000
_cell.angle_alpha   90.00
_cell.angle_beta   90.00
_cell.angle_gamma   90.00
#
_symmetry.space_group_name_H-M   'P 1'
#
loop_
_entity.id
_entity.type
_entity.pdbx_description
1 polymer ?
#
loop_
_entity_poly.entity_id
_entity_poly.type
_entity_poly.pdbx_seq_one_letter_code
_entity_poly.pdbx_strand_id
1 'polypeptide(L)'
;MEETYGYPYFLIHRGDLHKVLLDRAYEVGTDIKVNSYVSDVDETGPSVTLTNGLKFTADLVIGADGIISQASPLARNTNRFLIGIKSRIRKSVILDRDVKIIPDPNCAYRTLIPGELMANDPDLKALIDNPAANCWIGPEGHIMAYPIRNGALYNFVMCHPGSVPVGQPNERASLDDLIERYKSWDSIICKLISLVPQCLKWQNAEIEKLETWISKSGKVVLIGDASHAMVPYMAQGAAMAVEDAVAIAECLGRVTDTEQIPELMSHFQKIRLQRCYLILDGARNNGNIWHLPDGLAQQQRDKKMAQQTKPQEAESSQGNPNKWSDPKFQPWMFGHDARAEAKSYLYNVYPTTEAAKKFNADITVNTSALIV
;
A
#
# COMPACT_ATOMS: atom_id res chain seq x y z
N MET A 1 -1.34 9.49 18.61
CA MET A 1 -1.42 8.14 17.97
C MET A 1 -0.87 7.08 18.91
N GLU A 2 0.40 7.17 19.34
CA GLU A 2 1.00 6.18 20.25
C GLU A 2 0.29 6.11 21.60
N GLU A 3 -0.02 7.28 22.21
CA GLU A 3 -0.80 7.35 23.45
C GLU A 3 -2.22 6.78 23.31
N THR A 4 -2.82 6.90 22.11
CA THR A 4 -4.21 6.48 21.86
C THR A 4 -4.31 5.01 21.48
N TYR A 5 -3.37 4.49 20.67
CA TYR A 5 -3.46 3.18 20.06
C TYR A 5 -2.34 2.21 20.49
N GLY A 6 -1.40 2.66 21.33
CA GLY A 6 -0.32 1.84 21.87
C GLY A 6 0.88 1.64 20.93
N TYR A 7 0.81 2.18 19.72
CA TYR A 7 1.87 2.03 18.71
C TYR A 7 2.17 3.37 18.02
N PRO A 8 3.44 3.66 17.67
CA PRO A 8 3.81 4.85 16.93
C PRO A 8 3.28 4.79 15.49
N TYR A 9 2.93 5.96 14.96
CA TYR A 9 2.59 6.12 13.54
C TYR A 9 3.84 6.55 12.77
N PHE A 10 4.39 5.66 11.96
CA PHE A 10 5.62 5.94 11.23
C PHE A 10 5.37 6.63 9.89
N LEU A 11 5.94 7.82 9.74
CA LEU A 11 6.16 8.48 8.46
C LEU A 11 7.58 8.16 8.02
N ILE A 12 7.74 7.21 7.10
CA ILE A 12 9.05 6.65 6.77
C ILE A 12 9.36 6.76 5.27
N HIS A 13 10.63 6.99 4.96
CA HIS A 13 11.09 6.88 3.58
C HIS A 13 11.00 5.42 3.11
N ARG A 14 10.39 5.18 1.94
CA ARG A 14 10.14 3.81 1.45
C ARG A 14 11.41 2.97 1.30
N GLY A 15 12.52 3.60 0.85
CA GLY A 15 13.80 2.92 0.73
C GLY A 15 14.37 2.49 2.08
N ASP A 16 14.14 3.29 3.14
CA ASP A 16 14.61 2.97 4.48
C ASP A 16 13.79 1.80 5.06
N LEU A 17 12.46 1.83 4.90
CA LEU A 17 11.60 0.70 5.29
C LEU A 17 12.00 -0.58 4.56
N HIS A 18 12.19 -0.51 3.23
CA HIS A 18 12.61 -1.64 2.43
C HIS A 18 13.94 -2.22 2.93
N LYS A 19 14.94 -1.34 3.22
CA LYS A 19 16.23 -1.77 3.72
C LYS A 19 16.11 -2.52 5.06
N VAL A 20 15.36 -1.98 6.02
CA VAL A 20 15.17 -2.62 7.34
C VAL A 20 14.53 -4.00 7.20
N LEU A 21 13.49 -4.13 6.35
CA LEU A 21 12.83 -5.40 6.11
C LEU A 21 13.75 -6.39 5.39
N LEU A 22 14.52 -5.92 4.42
CA LEU A 22 15.48 -6.73 3.67
C LEU A 22 16.61 -7.25 4.58
N ASP A 23 17.20 -6.37 5.38
CA ASP A 23 18.26 -6.74 6.32
C ASP A 23 17.74 -7.81 7.29
N ARG A 24 16.51 -7.61 7.80
CA ARG A 24 15.89 -8.59 8.70
C ARG A 24 15.61 -9.93 8.02
N ALA A 25 15.18 -9.92 6.77
CA ALA A 25 14.96 -11.15 6.01
C ALA A 25 16.27 -11.96 5.87
N TYR A 26 17.39 -11.31 5.56
CA TYR A 26 18.70 -11.96 5.55
C TYR A 26 19.11 -12.51 6.93
N GLU A 27 18.93 -11.73 8.00
CA GLU A 27 19.26 -12.15 9.37
C GLU A 27 18.51 -13.41 9.80
N VAL A 28 17.26 -13.60 9.36
CA VAL A 28 16.48 -14.82 9.67
C VAL A 28 16.70 -15.96 8.66
N GLY A 29 17.68 -15.81 7.77
CA GLY A 29 18.10 -16.89 6.85
C GLY A 29 17.27 -17.01 5.57
N THR A 30 16.50 -15.98 5.19
CA THR A 30 15.74 -15.99 3.93
C THR A 30 16.71 -15.92 2.73
N ASP A 31 16.60 -16.86 1.78
CA ASP A 31 17.35 -16.83 0.51
C ASP A 31 16.65 -15.88 -0.46
N ILE A 32 17.26 -14.72 -0.73
CA ILE A 32 16.70 -13.67 -1.58
C ILE A 32 17.44 -13.65 -2.93
N LYS A 33 16.69 -13.87 -4.00
CA LYS A 33 17.22 -13.88 -5.37
C LYS A 33 16.73 -12.64 -6.13
N VAL A 34 17.60 -11.66 -6.28
CA VAL A 34 17.31 -10.45 -7.07
C VAL A 34 17.42 -10.74 -8.58
N ASN A 35 16.81 -9.88 -9.41
CA ASN A 35 16.77 -10.02 -10.87
C ASN A 35 16.17 -11.35 -11.35
N SER A 36 15.25 -11.92 -10.57
CA SER A 36 14.65 -13.23 -10.76
C SER A 36 13.19 -13.09 -11.18
N TYR A 37 12.98 -12.67 -12.42
CA TYR A 37 11.64 -12.41 -12.95
C TYR A 37 10.87 -13.71 -13.22
N VAL A 38 9.70 -13.87 -12.61
CA VAL A 38 8.80 -15.00 -12.84
C VAL A 38 8.15 -14.89 -14.22
N SER A 39 8.26 -15.94 -15.01
CA SER A 39 7.60 -16.07 -16.31
C SER A 39 6.33 -16.90 -16.24
N ASP A 40 6.28 -17.89 -15.35
CA ASP A 40 5.17 -18.81 -15.22
C ASP A 40 5.01 -19.34 -13.79
N VAL A 41 3.77 -19.76 -13.44
CA VAL A 41 3.42 -20.32 -12.14
C VAL A 41 2.55 -21.55 -12.36
N ASP A 42 2.96 -22.67 -11.78
CA ASP A 42 2.16 -23.90 -11.72
C ASP A 42 1.51 -23.99 -10.33
N GLU A 43 0.18 -24.01 -10.29
CA GLU A 43 -0.56 -24.09 -9.03
C GLU A 43 -0.76 -25.53 -8.52
N THR A 44 -0.66 -26.52 -9.39
CA THR A 44 -0.93 -27.94 -9.06
C THR A 44 0.24 -28.58 -8.33
N GLY A 45 1.47 -28.33 -8.83
CA GLY A 45 2.70 -28.62 -8.10
C GLY A 45 3.42 -27.30 -7.82
N PRO A 46 3.06 -26.60 -6.71
CA PRO A 46 3.34 -25.16 -6.56
C PRO A 46 4.80 -24.85 -6.89
N SER A 47 4.98 -24.14 -7.99
CA SER A 47 6.30 -23.79 -8.49
C SER A 47 6.27 -22.52 -9.32
N VAL A 48 7.40 -21.86 -9.39
CA VAL A 48 7.61 -20.69 -10.25
C VAL A 48 8.73 -20.98 -11.25
N THR A 49 8.52 -20.56 -12.49
CA THR A 49 9.55 -20.61 -13.53
C THR A 49 10.02 -19.20 -13.82
N LEU A 50 11.32 -18.98 -13.81
CA LEU A 50 11.92 -17.68 -14.12
C LEU A 50 12.09 -17.50 -15.64
N THR A 51 12.27 -16.26 -16.07
CA THR A 51 12.51 -15.91 -17.49
C THR A 51 13.80 -16.53 -18.07
N ASN A 52 14.74 -16.95 -17.23
CA ASN A 52 15.95 -17.67 -17.60
C ASN A 52 15.77 -19.20 -17.65
N GLY A 53 14.56 -19.70 -17.43
CA GLY A 53 14.22 -21.13 -17.46
C GLY A 53 14.45 -21.88 -16.15
N LEU A 54 15.00 -21.26 -15.11
CA LEU A 54 15.12 -21.90 -13.80
C LEU A 54 13.74 -22.09 -13.18
N LYS A 55 13.51 -23.25 -12.57
CA LYS A 55 12.27 -23.60 -11.86
C LYS A 55 12.55 -23.81 -10.39
N PHE A 56 11.68 -23.23 -9.54
CA PHE A 56 11.68 -23.41 -8.09
C PHE A 56 10.35 -24.01 -7.66
N THR A 57 10.40 -25.03 -6.81
CA THR A 57 9.24 -25.69 -6.22
C THR A 57 9.16 -25.36 -4.75
N ALA A 58 7.94 -25.29 -4.21
CA ALA A 58 7.66 -25.00 -2.80
C ALA A 58 6.35 -25.67 -2.39
N ASP A 59 6.03 -25.66 -1.11
CA ASP A 59 4.73 -26.10 -0.61
C ASP A 59 3.67 -25.02 -0.77
N LEU A 60 4.07 -23.75 -0.82
CA LEU A 60 3.22 -22.57 -1.03
C LEU A 60 3.96 -21.53 -1.86
N VAL A 61 3.27 -20.92 -2.81
CA VAL A 61 3.74 -19.74 -3.55
C VAL A 61 2.94 -18.52 -3.08
N ILE A 62 3.63 -17.47 -2.64
CA ILE A 62 3.02 -16.20 -2.23
C ILE A 62 3.31 -15.15 -3.30
N GLY A 63 2.25 -14.65 -3.96
CA GLY A 63 2.31 -13.61 -4.96
C GLY A 63 2.25 -12.23 -4.34
N ALA A 64 3.38 -11.51 -4.31
CA ALA A 64 3.49 -10.13 -3.85
C ALA A 64 4.04 -9.22 -4.97
N ASP A 65 3.78 -9.58 -6.24
CA ASP A 65 4.36 -8.98 -7.44
C ASP A 65 3.64 -7.68 -7.88
N GLY A 66 2.85 -7.08 -6.99
CA GLY A 66 2.28 -5.75 -7.11
C GLY A 66 1.09 -5.65 -8.07
N ILE A 67 0.73 -4.41 -8.40
CA ILE A 67 -0.36 -4.13 -9.34
C ILE A 67 0.02 -4.56 -10.77
N ILE A 68 1.29 -4.35 -11.10
CA ILE A 68 1.88 -4.67 -12.41
C ILE A 68 3.26 -5.28 -12.14
N SER A 69 3.45 -6.53 -12.52
CA SER A 69 4.77 -7.17 -12.50
C SER A 69 5.69 -6.49 -13.52
N GLN A 70 6.87 -6.09 -13.08
CA GLN A 70 7.84 -5.44 -13.98
C GLN A 70 8.34 -6.44 -15.02
N ALA A 71 8.32 -6.03 -16.29
CA ALA A 71 8.97 -6.80 -17.34
C ALA A 71 10.49 -6.80 -17.14
N SER A 72 11.14 -7.92 -17.53
CA SER A 72 12.59 -8.01 -17.65
C SER A 72 13.18 -6.79 -18.36
N PRO A 73 14.36 -6.28 -17.97
CA PRO A 73 15.07 -5.20 -18.67
C PRO A 73 15.25 -5.44 -20.19
N LEU A 74 15.30 -6.70 -20.62
CA LEU A 74 15.34 -7.09 -22.04
C LEU A 74 14.08 -6.66 -22.82
N ALA A 75 12.95 -6.53 -22.17
CA ALA A 75 11.70 -6.08 -22.79
C ALA A 75 11.65 -4.55 -23.00
N ARG A 76 12.53 -3.79 -22.35
CA ARG A 76 12.61 -2.30 -22.49
C ARG A 76 13.20 -1.88 -23.85
N ASN A 77 13.99 -2.73 -24.50
CA ASN A 77 14.69 -2.41 -25.75
C ASN A 77 13.89 -2.75 -27.02
N THR A 78 12.73 -3.34 -26.91
CA THR A 78 11.86 -3.56 -28.05
C THR A 78 10.76 -2.49 -28.06
N ASN A 79 10.64 -1.74 -29.18
CA ASN A 79 9.58 -0.74 -29.44
C ASN A 79 8.14 -1.32 -29.46
N ARG A 80 7.91 -2.46 -28.82
CA ARG A 80 6.59 -2.96 -28.52
C ARG A 80 6.09 -2.22 -27.27
N PHE A 81 5.08 -1.40 -27.46
CA PHE A 81 4.23 -0.87 -26.41
C PHE A 81 3.80 -2.03 -25.49
N LEU A 82 4.57 -2.26 -24.43
CA LEU A 82 4.20 -3.21 -23.40
C LEU A 82 3.08 -2.54 -22.58
N ILE A 83 1.86 -2.74 -23.02
CA ILE A 83 0.66 -2.60 -22.20
C ILE A 83 0.99 -3.36 -20.90
N GLY A 84 0.97 -2.64 -19.78
CA GLY A 84 1.46 -3.04 -18.47
C GLY A 84 1.36 -4.53 -18.20
N ILE A 85 2.48 -5.15 -17.87
CA ILE A 85 2.51 -6.58 -17.55
C ILE A 85 1.76 -6.73 -16.23
N LYS A 86 0.57 -7.30 -16.30
CA LYS A 86 -0.29 -7.65 -15.17
C LYS A 86 0.48 -8.61 -14.24
N SER A 87 0.25 -8.54 -12.93
CA SER A 87 0.78 -9.52 -11.98
C SER A 87 0.68 -10.93 -12.56
N ARG A 88 1.81 -11.61 -12.67
CA ARG A 88 1.86 -12.95 -13.27
C ARG A 88 1.28 -14.00 -12.34
N ILE A 89 1.54 -13.85 -11.06
CA ILE A 89 1.03 -14.76 -10.04
C ILE A 89 -0.47 -14.58 -9.89
N ARG A 90 -0.99 -13.36 -9.99
CA ARG A 90 -2.45 -13.12 -10.01
C ARG A 90 -3.14 -13.89 -11.14
N LYS A 91 -2.51 -13.97 -12.31
CA LYS A 91 -3.08 -14.70 -13.45
C LYS A 91 -3.28 -16.19 -13.16
N SER A 92 -2.39 -16.82 -12.39
CA SER A 92 -2.54 -18.23 -12.00
C SER A 92 -3.63 -18.45 -10.94
N VAL A 93 -3.97 -17.41 -10.16
CA VAL A 93 -5.05 -17.45 -9.16
C VAL A 93 -6.41 -17.19 -9.80
N ILE A 94 -6.48 -16.16 -10.67
CA ILE A 94 -7.73 -15.76 -11.35
C ILE A 94 -7.72 -16.36 -12.75
N LEU A 95 -7.93 -17.67 -12.83
CA LEU A 95 -7.89 -18.42 -14.08
C LEU A 95 -8.82 -17.82 -15.14
N ASP A 96 -8.30 -17.67 -16.37
CA ASP A 96 -9.02 -17.30 -17.59
C ASP A 96 -9.71 -15.92 -17.61
N ARG A 97 -9.50 -15.07 -16.60
CA ARG A 97 -10.03 -13.73 -16.55
C ARG A 97 -8.93 -12.67 -16.43
N ASP A 98 -9.02 -11.66 -17.28
CA ASP A 98 -8.21 -10.46 -17.13
C ASP A 98 -8.75 -9.59 -16.01
N VAL A 99 -7.97 -9.39 -14.96
CA VAL A 99 -8.31 -8.45 -13.88
C VAL A 99 -8.20 -7.02 -14.40
N LYS A 100 -9.27 -6.25 -14.21
CA LYS A 100 -9.32 -4.86 -14.66
C LYS A 100 -8.46 -3.99 -13.76
N ILE A 101 -7.46 -3.34 -14.37
CA ILE A 101 -6.74 -2.23 -13.74
C ILE A 101 -7.54 -0.97 -14.03
N ILE A 102 -7.86 -0.21 -12.99
CA ILE A 102 -8.68 1.01 -13.06
C ILE A 102 -7.74 2.19 -12.79
N PRO A 103 -7.33 2.94 -13.83
CA PRO A 103 -6.58 4.18 -13.64
C PRO A 103 -7.43 5.20 -12.88
N ASP A 104 -6.85 5.88 -11.91
CA ASP A 104 -7.45 7.03 -11.27
C ASP A 104 -7.39 8.23 -12.24
N PRO A 105 -8.36 9.15 -12.27
CA PRO A 105 -8.26 10.36 -13.08
C PRO A 105 -7.09 11.27 -12.66
N ASN A 106 -6.51 11.03 -11.49
CA ASN A 106 -5.43 11.83 -10.95
C ASN A 106 -4.08 11.10 -11.02
N CYS A 107 -3.04 11.87 -11.29
CA CYS A 107 -1.66 11.44 -11.14
C CYS A 107 -1.10 11.88 -9.78
N ALA A 108 -0.15 11.13 -9.26
CA ALA A 108 0.67 11.54 -8.15
C ALA A 108 1.95 12.23 -8.67
N TYR A 109 2.20 13.43 -8.20
CA TYR A 109 3.39 14.23 -8.44
C TYR A 109 4.20 14.27 -7.16
N ARG A 110 5.33 13.61 -7.14
CA ARG A 110 6.11 13.41 -5.90
C ARG A 110 7.49 14.00 -5.99
N THR A 111 7.88 14.64 -4.88
CA THR A 111 9.21 15.18 -4.70
C THR A 111 9.64 15.06 -3.25
N LEU A 112 10.93 15.17 -3.03
CA LEU A 112 11.56 15.32 -1.72
C LEU A 112 12.25 16.67 -1.68
N ILE A 113 11.85 17.51 -0.74
CA ILE A 113 12.48 18.81 -0.50
C ILE A 113 13.49 18.62 0.63
N PRO A 114 14.77 19.00 0.45
CA PRO A 114 15.74 19.02 1.55
C PRO A 114 15.28 19.95 2.66
N GLY A 115 15.26 19.46 3.90
CA GLY A 115 14.78 20.23 5.05
C GLY A 115 15.61 21.51 5.29
N GLU A 116 16.90 21.49 4.93
CA GLU A 116 17.78 22.66 4.99
C GLU A 116 17.28 23.85 4.16
N LEU A 117 16.61 23.60 3.03
CA LEU A 117 16.04 24.67 2.20
C LEU A 117 14.82 25.33 2.87
N MET A 118 14.20 24.66 3.81
CA MET A 118 13.02 25.14 4.54
C MET A 118 13.39 25.93 5.81
N ALA A 119 14.64 25.81 6.28
CA ALA A 119 15.08 26.32 7.58
C ALA A 119 15.04 27.85 7.71
N ASN A 120 15.18 28.57 6.59
CA ASN A 120 15.26 30.04 6.58
C ASN A 120 13.89 30.73 6.46
N ASP A 121 12.82 29.99 6.20
CA ASP A 121 11.45 30.51 6.18
C ASP A 121 10.70 30.04 7.45
N PRO A 122 10.21 30.95 8.31
CA PRO A 122 9.56 30.56 9.57
C PRO A 122 8.35 29.63 9.39
N ASP A 123 7.54 29.84 8.34
CA ASP A 123 6.32 29.04 8.08
C ASP A 123 6.71 27.63 7.65
N LEU A 124 7.75 27.50 6.80
CA LEU A 124 8.25 26.21 6.34
C LEU A 124 9.00 25.46 7.44
N LYS A 125 9.79 26.18 8.23
CA LYS A 125 10.49 25.61 9.39
C LYS A 125 9.52 25.02 10.39
N ALA A 126 8.39 25.65 10.63
CA ALA A 126 7.36 25.15 11.52
C ALA A 126 6.80 23.76 11.09
N LEU A 127 6.78 23.46 9.79
CA LEU A 127 6.36 22.15 9.28
C LEU A 127 7.37 21.01 9.60
N ILE A 128 8.65 21.39 9.78
CA ILE A 128 9.70 20.44 10.18
C ILE A 128 9.73 20.28 11.70
N ASP A 129 9.66 21.40 12.44
CA ASP A 129 9.76 21.42 13.90
C ASP A 129 8.54 20.76 14.59
N ASN A 130 7.37 20.80 13.94
CA ASN A 130 6.14 20.17 14.41
C ASN A 130 5.74 19.03 13.46
N PRO A 131 6.35 17.86 13.58
CA PRO A 131 6.18 16.77 12.61
C PRO A 131 4.73 16.28 12.60
N ALA A 132 4.06 16.49 11.47
CA ALA A 132 2.70 16.07 11.21
C ALA A 132 2.52 15.69 9.72
N ALA A 133 1.52 14.86 9.46
CA ALA A 133 1.04 14.67 8.10
C ALA A 133 0.01 15.77 7.77
N ASN A 134 0.42 16.72 6.96
CA ASN A 134 -0.40 17.83 6.51
C ASN A 134 -1.12 17.49 5.22
N CYS A 135 -2.41 17.79 5.14
CA CYS A 135 -3.22 17.58 3.95
C CYS A 135 -3.92 18.88 3.56
N TRP A 136 -3.56 19.43 2.39
CA TRP A 136 -4.28 20.52 1.76
C TRP A 136 -5.24 19.97 0.74
N ILE A 137 -6.50 20.33 0.84
CA ILE A 137 -7.58 19.87 -0.04
C ILE A 137 -8.07 21.08 -0.83
N GLY A 138 -8.14 20.95 -2.14
CA GLY A 138 -8.56 22.01 -3.02
C GLY A 138 -9.35 21.52 -4.22
N PRO A 139 -9.77 22.43 -5.13
CA PRO A 139 -10.52 22.02 -6.29
C PRO A 139 -9.71 21.04 -7.14
N GLU A 140 -10.33 19.90 -7.42
CA GLU A 140 -9.78 18.84 -8.26
C GLU A 140 -8.41 18.29 -7.83
N GLY A 141 -8.06 18.39 -6.52
CA GLY A 141 -6.78 17.87 -6.08
C GLY A 141 -6.56 17.97 -4.58
N HIS A 142 -5.46 17.38 -4.12
CA HIS A 142 -4.96 17.53 -2.77
C HIS A 142 -3.43 17.45 -2.74
N ILE A 143 -2.88 17.90 -1.63
CA ILE A 143 -1.44 17.78 -1.34
C ILE A 143 -1.29 17.10 0.00
N MET A 144 -0.48 16.05 0.05
CA MET A 144 -0.07 15.38 1.26
C MET A 144 1.41 15.63 1.49
N ALA A 145 1.77 16.19 2.65
CA ALA A 145 3.16 16.50 2.95
C ALA A 145 3.51 16.24 4.42
N TYR A 146 4.73 15.74 4.65
CA TYR A 146 5.22 15.40 5.98
C TYR A 146 6.75 15.26 6.02
N PRO A 147 7.38 15.55 7.18
CA PRO A 147 8.80 15.34 7.35
C PRO A 147 9.14 13.85 7.47
N ILE A 148 10.28 13.46 6.92
CA ILE A 148 10.89 12.13 7.04
C ILE A 148 12.36 12.26 7.40
N ARG A 149 13.01 11.17 7.83
CA ARG A 149 14.41 11.17 8.27
C ARG A 149 14.71 12.28 9.29
N ASN A 150 13.84 12.38 10.30
CA ASN A 150 13.94 13.40 11.35
C ASN A 150 14.04 14.84 10.80
N GLY A 151 13.24 15.16 9.80
CA GLY A 151 13.21 16.50 9.18
C GLY A 151 14.30 16.79 8.14
N ALA A 152 15.24 15.88 7.92
CA ALA A 152 16.25 16.05 6.88
C ALA A 152 15.64 16.13 5.47
N LEU A 153 14.49 15.51 5.28
CA LEU A 153 13.72 15.55 4.04
C LEU A 153 12.25 15.85 4.34
N TYR A 154 11.61 16.60 3.48
CA TYR A 154 10.17 16.82 3.49
C TYR A 154 9.55 16.15 2.28
N ASN A 155 8.73 15.12 2.52
CA ASN A 155 7.99 14.44 1.47
C ASN A 155 6.81 15.29 1.04
N PHE A 156 6.74 15.59 -0.24
CA PHE A 156 5.73 16.48 -0.81
C PHE A 156 5.08 15.80 -2.01
N VAL A 157 3.80 15.46 -1.87
CA VAL A 157 3.03 14.70 -2.86
C VAL A 157 1.81 15.51 -3.24
N MET A 158 1.78 15.97 -4.48
CA MET A 158 0.63 16.62 -5.08
C MET A 158 -0.18 15.58 -5.87
N CYS A 159 -1.49 15.63 -5.79
CA CYS A 159 -2.38 14.75 -6.52
C CYS A 159 -3.45 15.58 -7.22
N HIS A 160 -3.48 15.52 -8.55
CA HIS A 160 -4.44 16.26 -9.37
C HIS A 160 -4.63 15.58 -10.73
N PRO A 161 -5.64 16.02 -11.55
CA PRO A 161 -5.90 15.45 -12.84
C PRO A 161 -4.65 15.39 -13.73
N GLY A 162 -4.49 14.28 -14.40
CA GLY A 162 -3.38 14.02 -15.29
C GLY A 162 -3.45 12.60 -15.83
N SER A 163 -2.63 12.29 -16.81
CA SER A 163 -2.55 10.96 -17.38
C SER A 163 -1.12 10.63 -17.76
N VAL A 164 -0.69 9.45 -17.36
CA VAL A 164 0.47 8.72 -17.88
C VAL A 164 0.10 7.25 -17.95
N PRO A 165 0.68 6.46 -18.85
CA PRO A 165 0.36 5.03 -18.91
C PRO A 165 0.69 4.32 -17.59
N VAL A 166 -0.23 3.53 -17.08
CA VAL A 166 -0.02 2.74 -15.84
C VAL A 166 1.16 1.78 -16.04
N GLY A 167 2.10 1.78 -15.08
CA GLY A 167 3.29 0.92 -15.13
C GLY A 167 4.44 1.42 -16.01
N GLN A 168 4.29 2.58 -16.62
CA GLN A 168 5.41 3.25 -17.28
C GLN A 168 6.40 3.84 -16.26
N PRO A 169 7.68 3.99 -16.63
CA PRO A 169 8.62 4.74 -15.81
C PRO A 169 8.09 6.13 -15.51
N ASN A 170 8.42 6.64 -14.33
CA ASN A 170 8.03 7.98 -13.92
C ASN A 170 8.46 9.04 -14.94
N GLU A 171 7.54 9.88 -15.35
CA GLU A 171 7.83 11.05 -16.16
C GLU A 171 8.29 12.20 -15.25
N ARG A 172 9.15 13.07 -15.78
CA ARG A 172 9.42 14.35 -15.13
C ARG A 172 8.22 15.29 -15.36
N ALA A 173 7.70 15.85 -14.28
CA ALA A 173 6.69 16.88 -14.35
C ALA A 173 7.32 18.23 -14.68
N SER A 174 6.60 19.07 -15.43
CA SER A 174 6.94 20.47 -15.63
C SER A 174 6.75 21.22 -14.31
N LEU A 175 7.80 21.89 -13.84
CA LEU A 175 7.71 22.72 -12.62
C LEU A 175 6.89 23.98 -12.89
N ASP A 176 6.97 24.55 -14.09
CA ASP A 176 6.19 25.73 -14.48
C ASP A 176 4.69 25.43 -14.45
N ASP A 177 4.27 24.24 -14.93
CA ASP A 177 2.88 23.80 -14.88
C ASP A 177 2.39 23.64 -13.43
N LEU A 178 3.25 23.12 -12.55
CA LEU A 178 2.93 22.96 -11.12
C LEU A 178 2.81 24.34 -10.44
N ILE A 179 3.73 25.26 -10.70
CA ILE A 179 3.68 26.64 -10.18
C ILE A 179 2.38 27.32 -10.63
N GLU A 180 2.05 27.26 -11.93
CA GLU A 180 0.82 27.86 -12.47
C GLU A 180 -0.44 27.25 -11.85
N ARG A 181 -0.49 25.92 -11.71
CA ARG A 181 -1.65 25.22 -11.13
C ARG A 181 -1.90 25.60 -9.68
N TYR A 182 -0.86 25.74 -8.88
CA TYR A 182 -0.97 25.96 -7.44
C TYR A 182 -0.82 27.41 -6.99
N LYS A 183 -0.67 28.37 -7.91
CA LYS A 183 -0.44 29.79 -7.60
C LYS A 183 -1.53 30.45 -6.74
N SER A 184 -2.75 29.93 -6.78
CA SER A 184 -3.90 30.43 -5.99
C SER A 184 -4.17 29.61 -4.72
N TRP A 185 -3.34 28.58 -4.44
CA TRP A 185 -3.46 27.77 -3.23
C TRP A 185 -2.86 28.52 -2.04
N ASP A 186 -2.85 27.86 -0.87
CA ASP A 186 -2.21 28.36 0.36
C ASP A 186 -0.78 28.85 0.06
N SER A 187 -0.41 29.98 0.62
CA SER A 187 0.92 30.58 0.46
C SER A 187 2.06 29.65 0.84
N ILE A 188 1.85 28.77 1.82
CA ILE A 188 2.80 27.71 2.21
C ILE A 188 3.07 26.76 1.03
N ILE A 189 2.03 26.40 0.26
CA ILE A 189 2.17 25.54 -0.91
C ILE A 189 2.99 26.23 -1.99
N CYS A 190 2.73 27.52 -2.26
CA CYS A 190 3.52 28.30 -3.22
C CYS A 190 5.00 28.34 -2.82
N LYS A 191 5.29 28.54 -1.54
CA LYS A 191 6.66 28.51 -1.00
C LYS A 191 7.30 27.13 -1.17
N LEU A 192 6.60 26.05 -0.82
CA LEU A 192 7.11 24.68 -0.97
C LEU A 192 7.41 24.34 -2.43
N ILE A 193 6.53 24.69 -3.36
CA ILE A 193 6.73 24.42 -4.80
C ILE A 193 7.96 25.15 -5.32
N SER A 194 8.25 26.36 -4.86
CA SER A 194 9.44 27.10 -5.27
C SER A 194 10.77 26.45 -4.85
N LEU A 195 10.72 25.54 -3.87
CA LEU A 195 11.87 24.78 -3.39
C LEU A 195 12.02 23.41 -4.06
N VAL A 196 11.07 23.01 -4.93
CA VAL A 196 11.07 21.68 -5.56
C VAL A 196 12.23 21.57 -6.56
N PRO A 197 13.22 20.68 -6.32
CA PRO A 197 14.36 20.54 -7.23
C PRO A 197 14.00 19.80 -8.52
N GLN A 198 13.11 18.83 -8.41
CA GLN A 198 12.51 18.05 -9.51
C GLN A 198 11.26 17.35 -9.01
N CYS A 199 10.34 17.08 -9.91
CA CYS A 199 9.12 16.35 -9.59
C CYS A 199 8.94 15.19 -10.56
N LEU A 200 8.55 14.03 -10.01
CA LEU A 200 8.22 12.84 -10.78
C LEU A 200 6.71 12.64 -10.77
N LYS A 201 6.16 12.30 -11.93
CA LYS A 201 4.75 12.05 -12.16
C LYS A 201 4.50 10.58 -12.48
N TRP A 202 3.47 9.99 -11.90
CA TRP A 202 2.98 8.66 -12.26
C TRP A 202 1.48 8.50 -12.05
N GLN A 203 0.90 7.56 -12.77
CA GLN A 203 -0.50 7.23 -12.69
C GLN A 203 -0.84 6.52 -11.39
N ASN A 204 -1.79 7.04 -10.63
CA ASN A 204 -2.46 6.25 -9.61
C ASN A 204 -3.40 5.25 -10.29
N ALA A 205 -3.49 4.06 -9.73
CA ALA A 205 -4.39 3.04 -10.22
C ALA A 205 -4.78 2.08 -9.08
N GLU A 206 -5.90 1.43 -9.25
CA GLU A 206 -6.37 0.34 -8.41
C GLU A 206 -6.74 -0.87 -9.27
N ILE A 207 -7.00 -2.01 -8.64
CA ILE A 207 -7.61 -3.16 -9.31
C ILE A 207 -9.06 -3.32 -8.88
N GLU A 208 -9.86 -3.96 -9.73
CA GLU A 208 -11.18 -4.41 -9.31
C GLU A 208 -11.08 -5.39 -8.12
N LYS A 209 -12.10 -5.45 -7.29
CA LYS A 209 -12.15 -6.43 -6.19
C LYS A 209 -12.14 -7.85 -6.73
N LEU A 210 -11.23 -8.66 -6.22
CA LEU A 210 -11.13 -10.07 -6.58
C LEU A 210 -12.08 -10.90 -5.73
N GLU A 211 -12.71 -11.91 -6.31
CA GLU A 211 -13.56 -12.85 -5.57
C GLU A 211 -12.73 -13.77 -4.67
N THR A 212 -11.51 -14.07 -5.09
CA THR A 212 -10.56 -14.88 -4.34
C THR A 212 -9.14 -14.39 -4.51
N TRP A 213 -8.32 -14.61 -3.47
CA TRP A 213 -6.87 -14.38 -3.47
C TRP A 213 -6.08 -15.68 -3.51
N ILE A 214 -6.76 -16.81 -3.64
CA ILE A 214 -6.22 -18.15 -3.50
C ILE A 214 -6.52 -18.93 -4.76
N SER A 215 -5.54 -19.68 -5.29
CA SER A 215 -5.73 -20.60 -6.41
C SER A 215 -6.66 -21.77 -6.05
N LYS A 216 -7.13 -22.49 -7.07
CA LYS A 216 -7.97 -23.67 -6.85
C LYS A 216 -7.29 -24.75 -6.02
N SER A 217 -5.98 -24.92 -6.17
CA SER A 217 -5.19 -25.85 -5.35
C SER A 217 -5.03 -25.40 -3.90
N GLY A 218 -5.28 -24.11 -3.58
CA GLY A 218 -5.00 -23.52 -2.28
C GLY A 218 -3.50 -23.29 -2.01
N LYS A 219 -2.62 -23.55 -2.98
CA LYS A 219 -1.17 -23.52 -2.81
C LYS A 219 -0.49 -22.34 -3.52
N VAL A 220 -1.26 -21.42 -4.10
CA VAL A 220 -0.81 -20.10 -4.56
C VAL A 220 -1.71 -19.04 -3.96
N VAL A 221 -1.17 -18.05 -3.28
CA VAL A 221 -1.92 -16.99 -2.59
C VAL A 221 -1.37 -15.62 -2.95
N LEU A 222 -2.26 -14.62 -3.07
CA LEU A 222 -1.91 -13.23 -3.35
C LEU A 222 -1.95 -12.39 -2.07
N ILE A 223 -1.00 -11.45 -1.94
CA ILE A 223 -0.96 -10.44 -0.87
C ILE A 223 -0.62 -9.05 -1.43
N GLY A 224 -0.90 -8.02 -0.64
CA GLY A 224 -0.58 -6.64 -0.99
C GLY A 224 -1.22 -6.19 -2.31
N ASP A 225 -0.52 -5.37 -3.08
CA ASP A 225 -1.03 -4.82 -4.34
C ASP A 225 -1.34 -5.88 -5.40
N ALA A 226 -0.82 -7.11 -5.25
CA ALA A 226 -1.21 -8.21 -6.12
C ALA A 226 -2.67 -8.64 -5.90
N SER A 227 -3.21 -8.47 -4.70
CA SER A 227 -4.58 -8.85 -4.33
C SER A 227 -5.54 -7.66 -4.17
N HIS A 228 -5.07 -6.49 -3.74
CA HIS A 228 -5.92 -5.35 -3.37
C HIS A 228 -5.28 -3.99 -3.63
N ALA A 229 -4.58 -3.83 -4.77
CA ALA A 229 -4.04 -2.53 -5.15
C ALA A 229 -5.11 -1.43 -5.08
N MET A 230 -4.80 -0.33 -4.43
CA MET A 230 -5.73 0.76 -4.12
C MET A 230 -5.12 2.13 -4.36
N VAL A 231 -5.98 3.12 -4.56
CA VAL A 231 -5.56 4.53 -4.61
C VAL A 231 -5.05 5.01 -3.25
N PRO A 232 -4.09 5.96 -3.19
CA PRO A 232 -3.34 6.27 -1.97
C PRO A 232 -4.07 7.13 -0.93
N TYR A 233 -5.36 7.41 -1.10
CA TYR A 233 -6.11 8.45 -0.36
C TYR A 233 -6.48 8.10 1.10
N MET A 234 -6.02 6.95 1.60
CA MET A 234 -6.03 6.61 3.03
C MET A 234 -4.65 6.27 3.58
N ALA A 235 -3.59 6.35 2.76
CA ALA A 235 -2.22 6.01 3.14
C ALA A 235 -2.08 4.61 3.79
N GLN A 236 -2.92 3.64 3.40
CA GLN A 236 -3.03 2.31 4.03
C GLN A 236 -2.50 1.15 3.17
N GLY A 237 -2.17 1.35 1.89
CA GLY A 237 -1.77 0.23 1.02
C GLY A 237 -0.60 -0.60 1.57
N ALA A 238 0.47 0.07 2.03
CA ALA A 238 1.62 -0.62 2.63
C ALA A 238 1.26 -1.29 3.97
N ALA A 239 0.42 -0.64 4.79
CA ALA A 239 -0.05 -1.22 6.05
C ALA A 239 -0.86 -2.50 5.81
N MET A 240 -1.76 -2.51 4.82
CA MET A 240 -2.52 -3.71 4.45
C MET A 240 -1.60 -4.87 4.02
N ALA A 241 -0.55 -4.59 3.25
CA ALA A 241 0.42 -5.63 2.87
C ALA A 241 1.20 -6.18 4.08
N VAL A 242 1.54 -5.33 5.06
CA VAL A 242 2.18 -5.79 6.32
C VAL A 242 1.20 -6.61 7.17
N GLU A 243 -0.06 -6.20 7.27
CA GLU A 243 -1.09 -6.97 7.96
C GLU A 243 -1.33 -8.33 7.27
N ASP A 244 -1.28 -8.39 5.92
CA ASP A 244 -1.35 -9.66 5.19
C ASP A 244 -0.20 -10.59 5.55
N ALA A 245 1.04 -10.06 5.58
CA ALA A 245 2.21 -10.84 5.95
C ALA A 245 2.12 -11.39 7.38
N VAL A 246 1.59 -10.61 8.32
CA VAL A 246 1.34 -11.05 9.70
C VAL A 246 0.27 -12.14 9.74
N ALA A 247 -0.86 -11.96 9.07
CA ALA A 247 -1.97 -12.91 9.08
C ALA A 247 -1.57 -14.26 8.44
N ILE A 248 -0.84 -14.22 7.30
CA ILE A 248 -0.37 -15.45 6.65
C ILE A 248 0.66 -16.18 7.51
N ALA A 249 1.55 -15.45 8.20
CA ALA A 249 2.51 -16.04 9.13
C ALA A 249 1.81 -16.73 10.32
N GLU A 250 0.75 -16.14 10.88
CA GLU A 250 -0.04 -16.77 11.95
C GLU A 250 -0.79 -18.02 11.46
N CYS A 251 -1.26 -18.03 10.20
CA CYS A 251 -1.82 -19.24 9.58
C CYS A 251 -0.77 -20.32 9.38
N LEU A 252 0.37 -19.98 8.79
CA LEU A 252 1.46 -20.95 8.54
C LEU A 252 2.06 -21.49 9.85
N GLY A 253 2.08 -20.69 10.91
CA GLY A 253 2.48 -21.13 12.24
C GLY A 253 1.60 -22.25 12.86
N ARG A 254 0.52 -22.65 12.19
CA ARG A 254 -0.36 -23.76 12.61
C ARG A 254 -0.19 -25.03 11.78
N VAL A 255 0.60 -24.96 10.72
CA VAL A 255 0.88 -26.10 9.85
C VAL A 255 1.62 -27.20 10.63
N THR A 256 1.12 -28.41 10.57
CA THR A 256 1.79 -29.63 11.06
C THR A 256 2.00 -30.61 9.90
N ASP A 257 1.29 -30.40 8.79
CA ASP A 257 1.36 -31.17 7.56
C ASP A 257 1.08 -30.23 6.40
N THR A 258 1.83 -30.33 5.31
CA THR A 258 1.67 -29.47 4.11
C THR A 258 0.29 -29.58 3.45
N GLU A 259 -0.42 -30.70 3.64
CA GLU A 259 -1.80 -30.87 3.15
C GLU A 259 -2.82 -29.93 3.85
N GLN A 260 -2.45 -29.31 4.97
CA GLN A 260 -3.27 -28.33 5.69
C GLN A 260 -3.17 -26.91 5.08
N ILE A 261 -2.18 -26.65 4.24
CA ILE A 261 -1.91 -25.32 3.67
C ILE A 261 -3.14 -24.75 2.95
N PRO A 262 -3.86 -25.48 2.08
CA PRO A 262 -5.03 -24.95 1.39
C PRO A 262 -6.14 -24.45 2.32
N GLU A 263 -6.41 -25.18 3.40
CA GLU A 263 -7.41 -24.81 4.41
C GLU A 263 -6.97 -23.55 5.16
N LEU A 264 -5.69 -23.49 5.59
CA LEU A 264 -5.14 -22.34 6.30
C LEU A 264 -5.09 -21.09 5.44
N MET A 265 -4.82 -21.22 4.13
CA MET A 265 -4.91 -20.08 3.20
C MET A 265 -6.36 -19.60 3.03
N SER A 266 -7.33 -20.49 3.06
CA SER A 266 -8.76 -20.09 3.11
C SER A 266 -9.09 -19.28 4.37
N HIS A 267 -8.53 -19.62 5.52
CA HIS A 267 -8.67 -18.84 6.75
C HIS A 267 -7.96 -17.48 6.66
N PHE A 268 -6.75 -17.42 6.09
CA PHE A 268 -6.06 -16.17 5.79
C PHE A 268 -6.95 -15.22 4.99
N GLN A 269 -7.53 -15.68 3.89
CA GLN A 269 -8.43 -14.86 3.08
C GLN A 269 -9.64 -14.35 3.88
N LYS A 270 -10.26 -15.18 4.70
CA LYS A 270 -11.41 -14.79 5.54
C LYS A 270 -11.06 -13.71 6.56
N ILE A 271 -9.84 -13.75 7.11
CA ILE A 271 -9.36 -12.73 8.05
C ILE A 271 -9.16 -11.39 7.32
N ARG A 272 -8.60 -11.40 6.10
CA ARG A 272 -8.06 -10.19 5.48
C ARG A 272 -9.00 -9.50 4.49
N LEU A 273 -9.74 -10.27 3.68
CA LEU A 273 -10.43 -9.77 2.49
C LEU A 273 -11.40 -8.62 2.80
N GLN A 274 -12.24 -8.76 3.82
CA GLN A 274 -13.23 -7.74 4.15
C GLN A 274 -12.57 -6.43 4.61
N ARG A 275 -11.53 -6.51 5.46
CA ARG A 275 -10.81 -5.35 5.96
C ARG A 275 -10.13 -4.59 4.83
N CYS A 276 -9.42 -5.29 3.95
CA CYS A 276 -8.76 -4.66 2.79
C CYS A 276 -9.76 -3.95 1.88
N TYR A 277 -10.93 -4.56 1.64
CA TYR A 277 -11.95 -3.95 0.77
C TYR A 277 -12.65 -2.75 1.40
N LEU A 278 -12.82 -2.72 2.72
CA LEU A 278 -13.32 -1.53 3.43
C LEU A 278 -12.32 -0.37 3.33
N ILE A 279 -11.02 -0.65 3.45
CA ILE A 279 -9.97 0.37 3.25
C ILE A 279 -9.93 0.85 1.78
N LEU A 280 -10.04 -0.05 0.81
CA LEU A 280 -10.08 0.29 -0.62
C LEU A 280 -11.27 1.21 -0.93
N ASP A 281 -12.47 0.86 -0.46
CA ASP A 281 -13.67 1.69 -0.65
C ASP A 281 -13.52 3.06 0.06
N GLY A 282 -12.96 3.05 1.27
CA GLY A 282 -12.65 4.27 2.02
C GLY A 282 -11.68 5.18 1.27
N ALA A 283 -10.64 4.61 0.67
CA ALA A 283 -9.66 5.36 -0.13
C ALA A 283 -10.32 6.02 -1.35
N ARG A 284 -11.12 5.25 -2.10
CA ARG A 284 -11.87 5.77 -3.25
C ARG A 284 -12.83 6.90 -2.83
N ASN A 285 -13.55 6.70 -1.74
CA ASN A 285 -14.47 7.71 -1.21
C ASN A 285 -13.74 8.98 -0.77
N ASN A 286 -12.60 8.87 -0.08
CA ASN A 286 -11.78 10.02 0.29
C ASN A 286 -11.34 10.81 -0.94
N GLY A 287 -10.86 10.15 -2.00
CA GLY A 287 -10.53 10.81 -3.27
C GLY A 287 -11.69 11.64 -3.81
N ASN A 288 -12.89 11.07 -3.86
CA ASN A 288 -14.08 11.75 -4.35
C ASN A 288 -14.43 13.01 -3.54
N ILE A 289 -14.33 12.95 -2.21
CA ILE A 289 -14.67 14.11 -1.35
C ILE A 289 -13.54 15.14 -1.26
N TRP A 290 -12.28 14.72 -1.36
CA TRP A 290 -11.15 15.64 -1.32
C TRP A 290 -11.04 16.49 -2.60
N HIS A 291 -11.41 15.92 -3.74
CA HIS A 291 -11.26 16.54 -5.06
C HIS A 291 -12.53 17.23 -5.55
N LEU A 292 -13.49 17.52 -4.67
CA LEU A 292 -14.68 18.27 -5.04
C LEU A 292 -14.29 19.63 -5.64
N PRO A 293 -14.89 20.04 -6.78
CA PRO A 293 -14.74 21.39 -7.28
C PRO A 293 -15.40 22.39 -6.33
N ASP A 294 -15.01 23.65 -6.42
CA ASP A 294 -15.64 24.73 -5.68
C ASP A 294 -17.16 24.75 -5.89
N GLY A 295 -17.92 24.92 -4.81
CA GLY A 295 -19.37 24.93 -4.88
C GLY A 295 -20.06 24.40 -3.64
N LEU A 296 -21.39 24.20 -3.71
CA LEU A 296 -22.22 23.81 -2.57
C LEU A 296 -21.78 22.48 -1.93
N ALA A 297 -21.39 21.49 -2.72
CA ALA A 297 -20.96 20.19 -2.21
C ALA A 297 -19.65 20.31 -1.41
N GLN A 298 -18.69 21.07 -1.89
CA GLN A 298 -17.44 21.38 -1.20
C GLN A 298 -17.71 22.14 0.11
N GLN A 299 -18.56 23.18 0.07
CA GLN A 299 -18.92 23.97 1.27
C GLN A 299 -19.61 23.11 2.34
N GLN A 300 -20.47 22.17 1.93
CA GLN A 300 -21.11 21.23 2.85
C GLN A 300 -20.09 20.24 3.46
N ARG A 301 -19.14 19.74 2.66
CA ARG A 301 -18.04 18.91 3.15
C ARG A 301 -17.23 19.66 4.20
N ASP A 302 -16.79 20.88 3.87
CA ASP A 302 -15.95 21.68 4.76
C ASP A 302 -16.66 22.00 6.09
N LYS A 303 -17.95 22.34 6.03
CA LYS A 303 -18.77 22.55 7.21
C LYS A 303 -18.85 21.29 8.10
N LYS A 304 -19.04 20.11 7.48
CA LYS A 304 -19.08 18.84 8.22
C LYS A 304 -17.72 18.50 8.84
N MET A 305 -16.63 18.75 8.14
CA MET A 305 -15.28 18.51 8.67
C MET A 305 -14.94 19.46 9.80
N ALA A 306 -15.27 20.75 9.69
CA ALA A 306 -15.02 21.75 10.71
C ALA A 306 -15.82 21.52 12.02
N GLN A 307 -17.05 21.00 11.93
CA GLN A 307 -17.88 20.69 13.11
C GLN A 307 -17.26 19.62 14.00
N GLN A 308 -16.45 18.72 13.45
CA GLN A 308 -15.88 17.59 14.19
C GLN A 308 -14.54 17.88 14.86
N THR A 309 -13.98 19.06 14.66
CA THR A 309 -12.81 19.51 15.42
C THR A 309 -13.16 19.92 16.87
N LYS A 310 -14.46 20.00 17.21
CA LYS A 310 -14.93 20.32 18.55
C LYS A 310 -15.35 19.05 19.30
N PRO A 311 -14.69 18.66 20.40
CA PRO A 311 -14.94 17.41 21.11
C PRO A 311 -16.39 17.17 21.54
N GLN A 312 -17.16 18.26 21.86
CA GLN A 312 -18.53 18.18 22.35
C GLN A 312 -19.59 17.95 21.26
N GLU A 313 -19.28 18.21 19.99
CA GLU A 313 -20.22 18.06 18.87
C GLU A 313 -20.02 16.72 18.11
N ALA A 314 -18.94 15.98 18.39
CA ALA A 314 -18.59 14.74 17.72
C ALA A 314 -19.59 13.57 17.99
N GLU A 315 -20.30 13.60 19.10
CA GLU A 315 -21.25 12.54 19.47
C GLU A 315 -22.57 12.61 18.70
N SER A 316 -23.00 13.77 18.23
CA SER A 316 -24.31 14.01 17.61
C SER A 316 -24.29 14.12 16.09
N SER A 317 -23.14 14.17 15.43
CA SER A 317 -23.03 14.38 13.99
C SER A 317 -23.08 13.08 13.17
N GLN A 318 -23.73 13.12 12.01
CA GLN A 318 -23.52 12.15 10.93
C GLN A 318 -22.03 12.15 10.54
N GLY A 319 -21.28 11.12 10.87
CA GLY A 319 -19.83 10.91 10.74
C GLY A 319 -19.02 11.82 9.79
N ASN A 320 -17.74 11.94 10.06
CA ASN A 320 -16.85 12.74 9.21
C ASN A 320 -16.80 12.13 7.79
N PRO A 321 -17.06 12.90 6.74
CA PRO A 321 -16.94 12.38 5.38
C PRO A 321 -15.51 11.92 5.07
N ASN A 322 -14.49 12.54 5.65
CA ASN A 322 -13.10 12.13 5.52
C ASN A 322 -12.78 10.99 6.49
N LYS A 323 -12.80 9.74 6.01
CA LYS A 323 -12.56 8.55 6.83
C LYS A 323 -11.17 8.53 7.48
N TRP A 324 -10.17 9.16 6.86
CA TRP A 324 -8.84 9.22 7.43
C TRP A 324 -8.76 10.04 8.74
N SER A 325 -9.61 11.04 8.89
CA SER A 325 -9.70 11.88 10.10
C SER A 325 -11.00 11.70 10.89
N ASP A 326 -11.82 10.70 10.56
CA ASP A 326 -13.07 10.41 11.27
C ASP A 326 -12.79 9.77 12.64
N PRO A 327 -13.08 10.42 13.77
CA PRO A 327 -12.81 9.88 15.10
C PRO A 327 -13.52 8.55 15.39
N LYS A 328 -14.62 8.25 14.69
CA LYS A 328 -15.33 6.98 14.81
C LYS A 328 -14.70 5.86 13.99
N PHE A 329 -14.02 6.21 12.90
CA PHE A 329 -13.36 5.25 12.02
C PHE A 329 -11.90 5.00 12.39
N GLN A 330 -11.21 6.00 12.93
CA GLN A 330 -9.81 5.91 13.32
C GLN A 330 -9.49 4.75 14.28
N PRO A 331 -10.27 4.46 15.34
CA PRO A 331 -9.98 3.31 16.22
C PRO A 331 -9.98 1.98 15.49
N TRP A 332 -10.91 1.78 14.55
CA TRP A 332 -10.95 0.60 13.71
C TRP A 332 -9.78 0.53 12.74
N MET A 333 -9.33 1.67 12.20
CA MET A 333 -8.26 1.73 11.22
C MET A 333 -6.88 1.65 11.87
N PHE A 334 -6.60 2.49 12.89
CA PHE A 334 -5.28 2.63 13.49
C PHE A 334 -5.08 1.79 14.77
N GLY A 335 -6.16 1.45 15.46
CA GLY A 335 -6.12 0.58 16.64
C GLY A 335 -6.15 -0.92 16.32
N HIS A 336 -6.10 -1.29 15.04
CA HIS A 336 -6.15 -2.68 14.62
C HIS A 336 -4.84 -3.42 14.89
N ASP A 337 -4.92 -4.55 15.60
CA ASP A 337 -3.83 -5.50 15.77
C ASP A 337 -4.09 -6.74 14.92
N ALA A 338 -3.46 -6.80 13.74
CA ALA A 338 -3.63 -7.90 12.79
C ALA A 338 -3.20 -9.26 13.36
N ARG A 339 -2.20 -9.27 14.25
CA ARG A 339 -1.74 -10.50 14.90
C ARG A 339 -2.76 -11.00 15.91
N ALA A 340 -3.27 -10.10 16.76
CA ALA A 340 -4.28 -10.45 17.76
C ALA A 340 -5.58 -10.94 17.09
N GLU A 341 -6.02 -10.28 16.02
CA GLU A 341 -7.18 -10.71 15.24
C GLU A 341 -6.98 -12.10 14.63
N ALA A 342 -5.85 -12.32 13.93
CA ALA A 342 -5.56 -13.61 13.32
C ALA A 342 -5.47 -14.73 14.36
N LYS A 343 -4.80 -14.49 15.50
CA LYS A 343 -4.72 -15.46 16.61
C LYS A 343 -6.09 -15.77 17.19
N SER A 344 -6.92 -14.76 17.45
CA SER A 344 -8.27 -14.92 18.00
C SER A 344 -9.17 -15.70 17.06
N TYR A 345 -9.17 -15.34 15.77
CA TYR A 345 -9.92 -16.05 14.75
C TYR A 345 -9.51 -17.52 14.67
N LEU A 346 -8.19 -17.79 14.53
CA LEU A 346 -7.67 -19.12 14.38
C LEU A 346 -7.81 -19.97 15.66
N TYR A 347 -7.82 -19.36 16.84
CA TYR A 347 -8.09 -20.08 18.10
C TYR A 347 -9.46 -20.77 18.08
N ASN A 348 -10.45 -20.11 17.50
CA ASN A 348 -11.82 -20.63 17.43
C ASN A 348 -12.05 -21.66 16.32
N VAL A 349 -11.37 -21.51 15.16
CA VAL A 349 -11.65 -22.34 13.97
C VAL A 349 -10.55 -23.36 13.66
N TYR A 350 -9.32 -23.10 14.12
CA TYR A 350 -8.14 -23.93 13.87
C TYR A 350 -7.18 -23.87 15.06
N PRO A 351 -7.49 -24.46 16.20
CA PRO A 351 -6.68 -24.36 17.42
C PRO A 351 -5.29 -24.99 17.24
N THR A 352 -4.28 -24.38 17.83
CA THR A 352 -2.89 -24.88 17.80
C THR A 352 -2.79 -26.18 18.58
N THR A 353 -2.25 -27.23 17.97
CA THR A 353 -1.93 -28.49 18.61
C THR A 353 -0.49 -28.52 19.15
N GLU A 354 -0.16 -29.42 20.09
CA GLU A 354 1.22 -29.63 20.50
C GLU A 354 2.10 -30.11 19.34
N ALA A 355 1.52 -30.85 18.38
CA ALA A 355 2.21 -31.26 17.16
C ALA A 355 2.63 -30.04 16.31
N ALA A 356 1.77 -29.00 16.18
CA ALA A 356 2.11 -27.77 15.45
C ALA A 356 3.26 -27.02 16.13
N LYS A 357 3.26 -26.94 17.45
CA LYS A 357 4.36 -26.31 18.20
C LYS A 357 5.69 -27.00 17.96
N LYS A 358 5.71 -28.33 17.99
CA LYS A 358 6.89 -29.13 17.74
C LYS A 358 7.37 -29.03 16.30
N PHE A 359 6.46 -29.16 15.31
CA PHE A 359 6.75 -29.04 13.89
C PHE A 359 7.41 -27.69 13.57
N ASN A 360 6.85 -26.58 14.11
CA ASN A 360 7.42 -25.24 13.90
C ASN A 360 8.75 -25.01 14.62
N ALA A 361 9.03 -25.74 15.71
CA ALA A 361 10.33 -25.71 16.39
C ALA A 361 11.40 -26.51 15.63
N ASP A 362 11.01 -27.58 14.95
CA ASP A 362 11.90 -28.47 14.17
C ASP A 362 12.16 -27.93 12.75
N ILE A 363 11.33 -26.97 12.26
CA ILE A 363 11.61 -26.25 11.02
C ILE A 363 12.80 -25.31 11.29
N THR A 364 14.00 -25.85 11.21
CA THR A 364 15.18 -25.06 10.85
C THR A 364 14.91 -24.58 9.44
N VAL A 365 14.53 -23.30 9.35
CA VAL A 365 13.88 -22.71 8.18
C VAL A 365 14.82 -22.81 6.98
N ASN A 366 14.64 -23.84 6.18
CA ASN A 366 15.17 -23.88 4.83
C ASN A 366 14.17 -23.16 3.92
N THR A 367 13.77 -21.93 4.33
CA THR A 367 12.84 -21.10 3.57
C THR A 367 13.61 -20.35 2.49
N SER A 368 13.75 -20.99 1.34
CA SER A 368 14.08 -20.25 0.12
C SER A 368 12.87 -19.42 -0.27
N ALA A 369 12.81 -18.16 0.19
CA ALA A 369 11.84 -17.20 -0.32
C ALA A 369 12.41 -16.56 -1.59
N LEU A 370 11.80 -16.85 -2.74
CA LEU A 370 12.09 -16.15 -3.97
C LEU A 370 11.38 -14.80 -3.93
N ILE A 371 12.12 -13.70 -3.66
CA ILE A 371 11.61 -12.33 -3.77
C ILE A 371 11.92 -11.82 -5.17
N VAL A 372 10.87 -11.59 -5.94
CA VAL A 372 10.92 -11.16 -7.34
C VAL A 372 10.68 -9.66 -7.45
#